data_5a0c1700799d3f56b9fa8cf785b7d114
#
_entry.id   5a0c1700799d3f56b9fa8cf785b7d114
#
_cell.length_a   1.000
_cell.length_b   1.000
_cell.length_c   1.000
_cell.angle_alpha   90.00
_cell.angle_beta   90.00
_cell.angle_gamma   90.00
#
_symmetry.space_group_name_H-M   'P 1'
#
loop_
_entity.id
_entity.type
_entity.pdbx_description
1 polymer ?
#
loop_
_entity_poly.entity_id
_entity_poly.type
_entity_poly.pdbx_seq_one_letter_code
_entity_poly.pdbx_strand_id
1 'polypeptide(L)'
;MAHFDVVLFHLLENKMEKYVNSILMIRPSNFRRNIETSKNNLFQKKIKIEKKQNILEESIKEFDGLVSKLIKCGFKVYIFQDDLKSDTPDSIFPNNWITFHENKTIAVYPMFAKNRRLERDRRVLEYLESKNLKFDQVYDYSEAENEGFYLEGTGSMVLDRINKKAYCSLSDRTSSDLTMEFCDDFNYMPIIFNSYHTINYKRKPIYHTNVMMCMAIKYCIICLNSIDCNEEKENIVKSLTDDKKEIIEISESQLELFAGNMIELINEKGSFLFMSKSAYKSLDNNQIDKISKYSTIIYSPVYTIENCGGGSVRCMIAEIFN
;
A
#
# COMPACT_ATOMS: atom_id res chain seq x y z
N MET A 1 -8.00 -42.76 7.67
CA MET A 1 -7.17 -42.17 6.60
C MET A 1 -7.90 -41.08 5.80
N ALA A 2 -9.10 -41.33 5.26
CA ALA A 2 -9.82 -40.32 4.42
C ALA A 2 -10.19 -38.99 5.12
N HIS A 3 -10.38 -38.97 6.43
CA HIS A 3 -10.74 -37.74 7.16
C HIS A 3 -9.52 -36.82 7.42
N PHE A 4 -8.32 -37.38 7.51
CA PHE A 4 -7.09 -36.61 7.68
C PHE A 4 -6.65 -35.94 6.35
N ASP A 5 -6.89 -36.60 5.22
CA ASP A 5 -6.58 -36.07 3.91
C ASP A 5 -7.49 -34.89 3.51
N VAL A 6 -8.79 -34.94 3.88
CA VAL A 6 -9.74 -33.85 3.61
C VAL A 6 -9.44 -32.61 4.47
N VAL A 7 -9.04 -32.78 5.74
CA VAL A 7 -8.65 -31.66 6.62
C VAL A 7 -7.31 -31.07 6.17
N LEU A 8 -6.37 -31.91 5.74
CA LEU A 8 -5.09 -31.43 5.19
C LEU A 8 -5.28 -30.73 3.84
N PHE A 9 -6.18 -31.23 3.00
CA PHE A 9 -6.53 -30.61 1.71
C PHE A 9 -7.23 -29.25 1.93
N HIS A 10 -8.20 -29.14 2.84
CA HIS A 10 -8.82 -27.86 3.23
C HIS A 10 -7.83 -26.90 3.92
N LEU A 11 -6.87 -27.40 4.68
CA LEU A 11 -5.80 -26.58 5.26
C LEU A 11 -4.79 -26.11 4.19
N LEU A 12 -4.59 -26.88 3.13
CA LEU A 12 -3.73 -26.53 2.00
C LEU A 12 -4.44 -25.57 1.03
N GLU A 13 -5.74 -25.78 0.74
CA GLU A 13 -6.56 -24.83 -0.02
C GLU A 13 -6.63 -23.47 0.70
N ASN A 14 -6.96 -23.43 2.00
CA ASN A 14 -6.90 -22.21 2.82
C ASN A 14 -5.50 -21.56 2.92
N LYS A 15 -4.42 -22.33 2.64
CA LYS A 15 -3.07 -21.75 2.54
C LYS A 15 -2.81 -21.14 1.16
N MET A 16 -3.34 -21.73 0.09
CA MET A 16 -3.13 -21.24 -1.28
C MET A 16 -3.86 -19.92 -1.57
N GLU A 17 -5.05 -19.72 -0.97
CA GLU A 17 -5.83 -18.46 -1.07
C GLU A 17 -5.11 -17.24 -0.46
N LYS A 18 -4.08 -17.46 0.36
CA LYS A 18 -3.29 -16.41 1.02
C LYS A 18 -2.08 -15.95 0.22
N TYR A 19 -1.75 -16.61 -0.88
CA TYR A 19 -0.58 -16.28 -1.66
C TYR A 19 -0.89 -15.20 -2.70
N VAL A 20 -0.12 -14.13 -2.64
CA VAL A 20 -0.09 -13.14 -3.71
C VAL A 20 0.82 -13.69 -4.80
N ASN A 21 0.24 -14.32 -5.83
CA ASN A 21 1.03 -14.91 -6.90
C ASN A 21 1.50 -13.88 -7.93
N SER A 22 0.81 -12.76 -8.02
CA SER A 22 1.10 -11.75 -9.03
C SER A 22 0.81 -10.32 -8.55
N ILE A 23 1.47 -9.36 -9.19
CA ILE A 23 1.50 -7.96 -8.80
C ILE A 23 1.35 -7.10 -10.04
N LEU A 24 0.53 -6.06 -9.98
CA LEU A 24 0.52 -4.98 -10.95
C LEU A 24 1.44 -3.85 -10.47
N MET A 25 2.30 -3.39 -11.36
CA MET A 25 3.10 -2.18 -11.19
C MET A 25 3.02 -1.30 -12.44
N ILE A 26 3.01 0.02 -12.26
CA ILE A 26 2.95 0.98 -13.36
C ILE A 26 4.34 1.62 -13.52
N ARG A 27 4.99 1.39 -14.68
CA ARG A 27 6.28 2.00 -15.00
C ARG A 27 6.06 3.42 -15.50
N PRO A 28 6.60 4.44 -14.82
CA PRO A 28 6.22 5.82 -15.08
C PRO A 28 6.81 6.35 -16.40
N SER A 29 6.07 7.26 -17.04
CA SER A 29 6.51 8.03 -18.22
C SER A 29 6.71 9.51 -17.93
N ASN A 30 6.10 10.04 -16.83
CA ASN A 30 6.08 11.47 -16.51
C ASN A 30 6.25 11.74 -15.02
N PHE A 31 7.03 10.90 -14.32
CA PHE A 31 7.21 11.03 -12.88
C PHE A 31 7.92 12.32 -12.49
N ARG A 32 7.32 13.07 -11.60
CA ARG A 32 7.83 14.31 -11.01
C ARG A 32 7.06 14.63 -9.74
N ARG A 33 7.50 15.66 -9.02
CA ARG A 33 6.71 16.17 -7.90
C ARG A 33 5.34 16.65 -8.38
N ASN A 34 4.28 16.06 -7.84
CA ASN A 34 2.91 16.43 -8.15
C ASN A 34 2.46 17.62 -7.30
N ILE A 35 2.17 18.76 -7.94
CA ILE A 35 1.79 19.99 -7.24
C ILE A 35 0.41 19.85 -6.58
N GLU A 36 -0.51 19.08 -7.19
CA GLU A 36 -1.84 18.88 -6.63
C GLU A 36 -1.79 18.09 -5.32
N THR A 37 -1.05 16.97 -5.31
CA THR A 37 -0.93 16.09 -4.14
C THR A 37 -0.04 16.68 -3.05
N SER A 38 0.92 17.55 -3.41
CA SER A 38 1.83 18.17 -2.45
C SER A 38 1.17 19.16 -1.48
N LYS A 39 -0.12 19.45 -1.66
CA LYS A 39 -0.90 20.31 -0.76
C LYS A 39 -1.12 19.65 0.61
N ASN A 40 -1.33 18.34 0.63
CA ASN A 40 -1.57 17.56 1.84
C ASN A 40 -0.59 16.37 2.03
N ASN A 41 0.16 15.97 0.99
CA ASN A 41 1.24 14.99 1.12
C ASN A 41 2.54 15.70 1.52
N LEU A 42 2.77 15.81 2.83
CA LEU A 42 3.91 16.52 3.41
C LEU A 42 5.22 15.70 3.37
N PHE A 43 5.18 14.46 2.89
CA PHE A 43 6.37 13.64 2.64
C PHE A 43 7.08 14.03 1.33
N GLN A 44 6.39 14.72 0.42
CA GLN A 44 7.00 15.25 -0.79
C GLN A 44 7.95 16.41 -0.48
N LYS A 45 9.23 16.25 -0.82
CA LYS A 45 10.25 17.29 -0.60
C LYS A 45 10.36 18.21 -1.81
N LYS A 46 10.65 19.50 -1.54
CA LYS A 46 11.01 20.44 -2.61
C LYS A 46 12.40 20.10 -3.12
N ILE A 47 12.50 19.67 -4.37
CA ILE A 47 13.78 19.36 -5.02
C ILE A 47 14.34 20.63 -5.67
N LYS A 48 15.63 20.90 -5.45
CA LYS A 48 16.33 22.02 -6.10
C LYS A 48 16.32 21.86 -7.63
N ILE A 49 16.19 22.97 -8.35
CA ILE A 49 16.02 23.01 -9.82
C ILE A 49 17.12 22.24 -10.56
N GLU A 50 18.36 22.28 -10.07
CA GLU A 50 19.52 21.59 -10.65
C GLU A 50 19.41 20.06 -10.69
N LYS A 51 18.56 19.47 -9.82
CA LYS A 51 18.30 18.02 -9.77
C LYS A 51 17.05 17.57 -10.55
N LYS A 52 16.31 18.51 -11.17
CA LYS A 52 15.06 18.16 -11.87
C LYS A 52 15.28 17.41 -13.18
N GLN A 53 16.43 17.56 -13.83
CA GLN A 53 16.66 16.99 -15.18
C GLN A 53 16.72 15.47 -15.22
N ASN A 54 16.98 14.79 -14.10
CA ASN A 54 17.16 13.33 -14.05
C ASN A 54 16.11 12.60 -13.21
N ILE A 55 15.04 13.28 -12.74
CA ILE A 55 14.06 12.68 -11.81
C ILE A 55 13.38 11.45 -12.45
N LEU A 56 12.94 11.56 -13.69
CA LEU A 56 12.27 10.47 -14.38
C LEU A 56 13.21 9.28 -14.60
N GLU A 57 14.43 9.51 -15.11
CA GLU A 57 15.40 8.44 -15.33
C GLU A 57 15.78 7.72 -14.02
N GLU A 58 16.02 8.47 -12.94
CA GLU A 58 16.33 7.88 -11.64
C GLU A 58 15.14 7.09 -11.07
N SER A 59 13.91 7.63 -11.20
CA SER A 59 12.71 6.91 -10.77
C SER A 59 12.49 5.61 -11.54
N ILE A 60 12.78 5.60 -12.85
CA ILE A 60 12.72 4.40 -13.69
C ILE A 60 13.76 3.36 -13.23
N LYS A 61 15.01 3.76 -12.96
CA LYS A 61 16.05 2.86 -12.44
C LYS A 61 15.67 2.27 -11.08
N GLU A 62 15.12 3.10 -10.20
CA GLU A 62 14.64 2.68 -8.88
C GLU A 62 13.47 1.70 -9.01
N PHE A 63 12.52 1.98 -9.90
CA PHE A 63 11.40 1.11 -10.22
C PHE A 63 11.87 -0.24 -10.76
N ASP A 64 12.70 -0.25 -11.80
CA ASP A 64 13.24 -1.46 -12.44
C ASP A 64 14.06 -2.29 -11.43
N GLY A 65 14.78 -1.63 -10.52
CA GLY A 65 15.52 -2.26 -9.42
C GLY A 65 14.61 -2.98 -8.42
N LEU A 66 13.46 -2.41 -8.06
CA LEU A 66 12.46 -3.04 -7.20
C LEU A 66 11.81 -4.23 -7.91
N VAL A 67 11.39 -4.06 -9.17
CA VAL A 67 10.84 -5.15 -10.01
C VAL A 67 11.78 -6.34 -10.07
N SER A 68 13.07 -6.11 -10.31
CA SER A 68 14.07 -7.18 -10.36
C SER A 68 14.13 -7.99 -9.06
N LYS A 69 13.98 -7.34 -7.89
CA LYS A 69 13.96 -8.01 -6.59
C LYS A 69 12.69 -8.83 -6.37
N LEU A 70 11.54 -8.31 -6.75
CA LEU A 70 10.27 -9.03 -6.70
C LEU A 70 10.32 -10.30 -7.53
N ILE A 71 10.81 -10.22 -8.78
CA ILE A 71 10.97 -11.37 -9.67
C ILE A 71 11.96 -12.41 -9.09
N LYS A 72 13.09 -11.98 -8.53
CA LYS A 72 14.07 -12.86 -7.88
C LYS A 72 13.48 -13.62 -6.68
N CYS A 73 12.56 -12.99 -5.95
CA CYS A 73 11.83 -13.64 -4.87
C CYS A 73 10.72 -14.60 -5.36
N GLY A 74 10.45 -14.64 -6.67
CA GLY A 74 9.51 -15.58 -7.28
C GLY A 74 8.13 -15.01 -7.56
N PHE A 75 7.94 -13.69 -7.43
CA PHE A 75 6.66 -13.04 -7.75
C PHE A 75 6.55 -12.78 -9.26
N LYS A 76 5.35 -12.99 -9.80
CA LYS A 76 5.02 -12.58 -11.16
C LYS A 76 4.63 -11.11 -11.17
N VAL A 77 5.37 -10.29 -11.89
CA VAL A 77 5.12 -8.85 -11.96
C VAL A 77 4.58 -8.48 -13.33
N TYR A 78 3.36 -7.94 -13.37
CA TYR A 78 2.76 -7.35 -14.55
C TYR A 78 3.12 -5.86 -14.56
N ILE A 79 3.84 -5.43 -15.58
CA ILE A 79 4.31 -4.06 -15.73
C ILE A 79 3.52 -3.41 -16.85
N PHE A 80 2.65 -2.47 -16.49
CA PHE A 80 2.04 -1.59 -17.46
C PHE A 80 2.94 -0.37 -17.66
N GLN A 81 3.29 -0.07 -18.93
CA GLN A 81 4.05 1.14 -19.25
C GLN A 81 3.06 2.30 -19.39
N ASP A 82 3.16 3.27 -18.49
CA ASP A 82 2.45 4.54 -18.62
C ASP A 82 2.93 5.30 -19.88
N ASP A 83 2.13 6.23 -20.37
CA ASP A 83 2.46 7.03 -21.55
C ASP A 83 2.24 8.55 -21.29
N LEU A 84 2.58 9.36 -22.27
CA LEU A 84 2.45 10.82 -22.17
C LEU A 84 1.09 11.36 -22.61
N LYS A 85 0.08 10.51 -22.85
CA LYS A 85 -1.25 10.95 -23.29
C LYS A 85 -2.00 11.71 -22.19
N SER A 86 -1.73 11.35 -20.94
CA SER A 86 -2.32 11.98 -19.76
C SER A 86 -1.25 12.52 -18.84
N ASP A 87 -1.56 13.59 -18.11
CA ASP A 87 -0.66 14.16 -17.11
C ASP A 87 -0.80 13.43 -15.76
N THR A 88 -0.13 12.28 -15.64
CA THR A 88 -0.20 11.35 -14.51
C THR A 88 1.13 11.22 -13.76
N PRO A 89 1.59 12.28 -13.06
CA PRO A 89 2.90 12.26 -12.39
C PRO A 89 3.02 11.22 -11.27
N ASP A 90 1.92 10.77 -10.68
CA ASP A 90 1.85 9.80 -9.59
C ASP A 90 1.39 8.40 -10.05
N SER A 91 1.33 8.13 -11.39
CA SER A 91 0.89 6.83 -11.94
C SER A 91 1.65 5.62 -11.39
N ILE A 92 2.87 5.83 -10.91
CA ILE A 92 3.72 4.81 -10.27
C ILE A 92 3.08 4.21 -8.99
N PHE A 93 1.99 4.79 -8.46
CA PHE A 93 1.31 4.38 -7.23
C PHE A 93 -0.09 3.79 -7.50
N PRO A 94 -0.20 2.62 -8.20
CA PRO A 94 -1.49 2.07 -8.62
C PRO A 94 -2.39 1.65 -7.47
N ASN A 95 -1.85 1.30 -6.31
CA ASN A 95 -2.59 0.85 -5.15
C ASN A 95 -3.60 1.89 -4.60
N ASN A 96 -3.51 3.15 -5.05
CA ASN A 96 -4.41 4.20 -4.61
C ASN A 96 -5.72 4.24 -5.41
N TRP A 97 -5.72 3.80 -6.67
CA TRP A 97 -6.90 3.88 -7.51
C TRP A 97 -7.51 2.52 -7.86
N ILE A 98 -6.78 1.40 -7.66
CA ILE A 98 -7.28 0.04 -7.91
C ILE A 98 -6.80 -0.93 -6.84
N THR A 99 -7.68 -1.87 -6.46
CA THR A 99 -7.32 -3.06 -5.71
C THR A 99 -7.95 -4.29 -6.33
N PHE A 100 -7.27 -5.42 -6.13
CA PHE A 100 -7.75 -6.73 -6.57
C PHE A 100 -8.11 -7.55 -5.34
N HIS A 101 -9.18 -8.32 -5.46
CA HIS A 101 -9.74 -9.14 -4.38
C HIS A 101 -9.97 -10.57 -4.89
N GLU A 102 -10.25 -11.46 -3.97
CA GLU A 102 -10.66 -12.85 -4.26
C GLU A 102 -11.84 -12.87 -5.24
N ASN A 103 -12.10 -14.03 -5.85
CA ASN A 103 -13.21 -14.22 -6.80
C ASN A 103 -13.17 -13.26 -8.02
N LYS A 104 -11.97 -12.94 -8.49
CA LYS A 104 -11.74 -12.07 -9.65
C LYS A 104 -12.45 -10.70 -9.54
N THR A 105 -12.54 -10.17 -8.36
CA THR A 105 -13.18 -8.91 -8.06
C THR A 105 -12.15 -7.79 -8.04
N ILE A 106 -12.47 -6.64 -8.59
CA ILE A 106 -11.67 -5.41 -8.49
C ILE A 106 -12.50 -4.31 -7.84
N ALA A 107 -11.81 -3.39 -7.15
CA ALA A 107 -12.40 -2.14 -6.71
C ALA A 107 -11.61 -0.96 -7.29
N VAL A 108 -12.33 0.07 -7.73
CA VAL A 108 -11.80 1.32 -8.30
C VAL A 108 -12.22 2.47 -7.39
N TYR A 109 -11.29 3.37 -7.11
CA TYR A 109 -11.45 4.33 -6.02
C TYR A 109 -11.46 5.79 -6.48
N PRO A 110 -12.21 6.66 -5.76
CA PRO A 110 -12.22 8.11 -5.97
C PRO A 110 -10.89 8.72 -5.52
N MET A 111 -10.36 9.62 -6.34
CA MET A 111 -9.07 10.26 -6.12
C MET A 111 -9.24 11.75 -5.78
N PHE A 112 -8.57 12.20 -4.72
CA PHE A 112 -8.61 13.59 -4.25
C PHE A 112 -8.03 14.56 -5.29
N ALA A 113 -6.80 14.29 -5.76
CA ALA A 113 -6.15 15.12 -6.76
C ALA A 113 -6.72 14.84 -8.15
N LYS A 114 -7.12 15.91 -8.86
CA LYS A 114 -7.80 15.80 -10.15
C LYS A 114 -6.95 15.12 -11.22
N ASN A 115 -5.65 15.40 -11.26
CA ASN A 115 -4.76 14.76 -12.22
C ASN A 115 -4.56 13.26 -11.94
N ARG A 116 -4.74 12.80 -10.69
CA ARG A 116 -4.70 11.38 -10.35
C ARG A 116 -5.94 10.59 -10.79
N ARG A 117 -7.06 11.26 -11.05
CA ARG A 117 -8.26 10.64 -11.64
C ARG A 117 -7.98 10.09 -13.04
N LEU A 118 -7.01 10.67 -13.75
CA LEU A 118 -6.55 10.21 -15.05
C LEU A 118 -5.73 8.90 -15.01
N GLU A 119 -5.29 8.48 -13.81
CA GLU A 119 -4.58 7.22 -13.60
C GLU A 119 -5.50 6.00 -13.73
N ARG A 120 -6.82 6.16 -13.56
CA ARG A 120 -7.83 5.11 -13.80
C ARG A 120 -7.97 4.83 -15.30
N ASP A 121 -6.92 4.31 -15.89
CA ASP A 121 -6.81 4.03 -17.31
C ASP A 121 -7.32 2.62 -17.61
N ARG A 122 -8.40 2.52 -18.39
CA ARG A 122 -8.98 1.24 -18.80
C ARG A 122 -7.97 0.31 -19.49
N ARG A 123 -6.97 0.87 -20.17
CA ARG A 123 -5.92 0.10 -20.83
C ARG A 123 -5.11 -0.77 -19.85
N VAL A 124 -5.06 -0.40 -18.57
CA VAL A 124 -4.43 -1.24 -17.52
C VAL A 124 -5.18 -2.57 -17.39
N LEU A 125 -6.53 -2.54 -17.37
CA LEU A 125 -7.34 -3.75 -17.30
C LEU A 125 -7.25 -4.55 -18.60
N GLU A 126 -7.33 -3.90 -19.76
CA GLU A 126 -7.15 -4.55 -21.07
C GLU A 126 -5.77 -5.23 -21.18
N TYR A 127 -4.72 -4.60 -20.65
CA TYR A 127 -3.40 -5.21 -20.56
C TYR A 127 -3.40 -6.46 -19.69
N LEU A 128 -4.01 -6.43 -18.50
CA LEU A 128 -4.10 -7.58 -17.61
C LEU A 128 -4.91 -8.72 -18.24
N GLU A 129 -6.03 -8.40 -18.89
CA GLU A 129 -6.85 -9.35 -19.65
C GLU A 129 -6.06 -10.02 -20.78
N SER A 130 -5.20 -9.26 -21.49
CA SER A 130 -4.29 -9.81 -22.52
C SER A 130 -3.26 -10.80 -21.95
N LYS A 131 -3.06 -10.79 -20.63
CA LYS A 131 -2.21 -11.73 -19.88
C LYS A 131 -3.00 -12.88 -19.25
N ASN A 132 -4.26 -13.07 -19.67
CA ASN A 132 -5.21 -14.08 -19.18
C ASN A 132 -5.68 -13.85 -17.73
N LEU A 133 -5.58 -12.63 -17.21
CA LEU A 133 -6.24 -12.24 -15.97
C LEU A 133 -7.62 -11.69 -16.32
N LYS A 134 -8.66 -12.35 -15.81
CA LYS A 134 -10.05 -11.95 -16.03
C LYS A 134 -10.65 -11.49 -14.72
N PHE A 135 -11.45 -10.44 -14.79
CA PHE A 135 -12.17 -9.89 -13.66
C PHE A 135 -13.67 -9.97 -13.95
N ASP A 136 -14.40 -10.58 -13.05
CA ASP A 136 -15.83 -10.88 -13.26
C ASP A 136 -16.72 -9.83 -12.59
N GLN A 137 -16.20 -9.12 -11.56
CA GLN A 137 -16.93 -8.12 -10.78
C GLN A 137 -16.11 -6.86 -10.57
N VAL A 138 -16.77 -5.70 -10.69
CA VAL A 138 -16.16 -4.37 -10.49
C VAL A 138 -17.00 -3.59 -9.48
N TYR A 139 -16.40 -3.17 -8.40
CA TYR A 139 -16.93 -2.15 -7.49
C TYR A 139 -16.29 -0.81 -7.85
N ASP A 140 -17.07 0.12 -8.33
CA ASP A 140 -16.59 1.44 -8.76
C ASP A 140 -17.12 2.54 -7.84
N TYR A 141 -16.25 3.01 -6.93
CA TYR A 141 -16.56 4.10 -6.01
C TYR A 141 -16.20 5.48 -6.59
N SER A 142 -15.72 5.56 -7.83
CA SER A 142 -15.12 6.79 -8.36
C SER A 142 -16.09 7.96 -8.49
N GLU A 143 -17.39 7.71 -8.60
CA GLU A 143 -18.39 8.78 -8.69
C GLU A 143 -18.48 9.63 -7.41
N ALA A 144 -18.13 9.08 -6.25
CA ALA A 144 -18.13 9.80 -4.96
C ALA A 144 -17.21 11.04 -4.95
N GLU A 145 -16.20 11.07 -5.83
CA GLU A 145 -15.33 12.25 -5.96
C GLU A 145 -16.05 13.50 -6.49
N ASN A 146 -17.22 13.34 -7.13
CA ASN A 146 -18.04 14.45 -7.59
C ASN A 146 -18.76 15.14 -6.42
N GLU A 147 -18.99 14.41 -5.36
CA GLU A 147 -19.60 14.90 -4.10
C GLU A 147 -18.54 15.31 -3.06
N GLY A 148 -17.24 15.12 -3.39
CA GLY A 148 -16.12 15.50 -2.53
C GLY A 148 -15.74 14.42 -1.51
N PHE A 149 -16.18 13.18 -1.69
CA PHE A 149 -15.78 12.04 -0.87
C PHE A 149 -14.65 11.26 -1.54
N TYR A 150 -13.66 10.84 -0.76
CA TYR A 150 -12.47 10.18 -1.26
C TYR A 150 -12.11 8.94 -0.43
N LEU A 151 -11.58 7.93 -1.12
CA LEU A 151 -11.01 6.73 -0.52
C LEU A 151 -9.92 6.22 -1.47
N GLU A 152 -8.65 6.55 -1.20
CA GLU A 152 -7.56 6.22 -2.12
C GLU A 152 -7.02 4.79 -1.86
N GLY A 153 -7.85 3.77 -2.13
CA GLY A 153 -7.52 2.35 -2.13
C GLY A 153 -6.72 1.90 -0.91
N THR A 154 -5.70 1.07 -1.13
CA THR A 154 -4.80 0.62 -0.05
C THR A 154 -3.73 1.64 0.34
N GLY A 155 -3.86 2.89 -0.08
CA GLY A 155 -3.24 4.05 0.56
C GLY A 155 -4.00 4.42 1.83
N SER A 156 -5.31 4.67 1.67
CA SER A 156 -6.25 5.02 2.73
C SER A 156 -6.52 3.85 3.68
N MET A 157 -6.55 2.63 3.16
CA MET A 157 -6.89 1.41 3.90
C MET A 157 -5.69 0.47 4.02
N VAL A 158 -5.39 0.03 5.23
CA VAL A 158 -4.47 -1.10 5.49
C VAL A 158 -5.31 -2.31 5.86
N LEU A 159 -5.34 -3.30 4.96
CA LEU A 159 -6.24 -4.44 5.06
C LEU A 159 -5.57 -5.63 5.76
N ASP A 160 -6.14 -6.09 6.85
CA ASP A 160 -5.91 -7.44 7.37
C ASP A 160 -6.87 -8.40 6.66
N ARG A 161 -6.40 -8.98 5.56
CA ARG A 161 -7.22 -9.86 4.72
C ARG A 161 -7.59 -11.17 5.42
N ILE A 162 -6.77 -11.60 6.40
CA ILE A 162 -6.98 -12.85 7.15
C ILE A 162 -8.11 -12.67 8.16
N ASN A 163 -8.06 -11.58 8.95
CA ASN A 163 -9.03 -11.31 10.00
C ASN A 163 -10.18 -10.41 9.50
N LYS A 164 -10.17 -10.08 8.19
CA LYS A 164 -11.19 -9.22 7.54
C LYS A 164 -11.39 -7.92 8.31
N LYS A 165 -10.28 -7.19 8.56
CA LYS A 165 -10.29 -5.86 9.20
C LYS A 165 -9.65 -4.82 8.29
N ALA A 166 -10.26 -3.64 8.19
CA ALA A 166 -9.75 -2.50 7.44
C ALA A 166 -9.36 -1.38 8.42
N TYR A 167 -8.07 -1.11 8.53
CA TYR A 167 -7.54 -0.03 9.36
C TYR A 167 -7.44 1.25 8.53
N CYS A 168 -8.13 2.31 8.93
CA CYS A 168 -8.30 3.52 8.13
C CYS A 168 -8.12 4.78 8.98
N SER A 169 -7.06 5.52 8.70
CA SER A 169 -6.88 6.86 9.26
C SER A 169 -7.60 7.90 8.41
N LEU A 170 -8.49 8.67 9.03
CA LEU A 170 -9.24 9.72 8.35
C LEU A 170 -8.32 10.85 7.88
N SER A 171 -8.57 11.36 6.69
CA SER A 171 -7.82 12.46 6.09
C SER A 171 -8.62 13.09 4.94
N ASP A 172 -8.06 14.11 4.29
CA ASP A 172 -8.64 14.65 3.03
C ASP A 172 -8.80 13.58 1.93
N ARG A 173 -8.14 12.42 2.06
CA ARG A 173 -8.15 11.33 1.07
C ARG A 173 -8.82 10.05 1.56
N THR A 174 -9.42 10.09 2.76
CA THR A 174 -10.06 8.94 3.40
C THR A 174 -11.33 9.38 4.09
N SER A 175 -12.47 9.12 3.45
CA SER A 175 -13.81 9.36 3.99
C SER A 175 -14.25 8.18 4.87
N SER A 176 -14.88 8.51 6.00
CA SER A 176 -15.52 7.53 6.88
C SER A 176 -16.62 6.76 6.16
N ASP A 177 -17.50 7.46 5.46
CA ASP A 177 -18.69 6.86 4.82
C ASP A 177 -18.30 5.86 3.72
N LEU A 178 -17.36 6.25 2.85
CA LEU A 178 -16.83 5.33 1.83
C LEU A 178 -16.04 4.16 2.42
N THR A 179 -15.38 4.37 3.57
CA THR A 179 -14.71 3.28 4.28
C THR A 179 -15.73 2.26 4.79
N MET A 180 -16.87 2.73 5.32
CA MET A 180 -17.96 1.85 5.78
C MET A 180 -18.57 1.11 4.60
N GLU A 181 -18.89 1.79 3.49
CA GLU A 181 -19.43 1.18 2.27
C GLU A 181 -18.51 0.09 1.72
N PHE A 182 -17.20 0.37 1.59
CA PHE A 182 -16.22 -0.65 1.23
C PHE A 182 -16.21 -1.84 2.18
N CYS A 183 -16.27 -1.59 3.49
CA CYS A 183 -16.27 -2.65 4.49
C CYS A 183 -17.52 -3.53 4.40
N ASP A 184 -18.68 -2.97 4.12
CA ASP A 184 -19.92 -3.71 3.90
C ASP A 184 -19.83 -4.56 2.62
N ASP A 185 -19.37 -3.98 1.50
CA ASP A 185 -19.25 -4.68 0.21
C ASP A 185 -18.26 -5.85 0.25
N PHE A 186 -17.14 -5.71 0.97
CA PHE A 186 -16.06 -6.71 1.03
C PHE A 186 -16.02 -7.51 2.32
N ASN A 187 -17.02 -7.33 3.19
CA ASN A 187 -17.15 -8.01 4.49
C ASN A 187 -15.91 -7.83 5.38
N TYR A 188 -15.48 -6.55 5.53
CA TYR A 188 -14.44 -6.16 6.47
C TYR A 188 -15.03 -5.47 7.70
N MET A 189 -14.39 -5.66 8.86
CA MET A 189 -14.66 -4.84 10.04
C MET A 189 -13.85 -3.54 9.93
N PRO A 190 -14.49 -2.36 9.96
CA PRO A 190 -13.78 -1.08 9.93
C PRO A 190 -13.13 -0.77 11.28
N ILE A 191 -11.85 -0.36 11.26
CA ILE A 191 -11.12 0.22 12.39
C ILE A 191 -10.71 1.63 11.97
N ILE A 192 -11.59 2.59 12.26
CA ILE A 192 -11.43 3.99 11.83
C ILE A 192 -10.82 4.80 12.98
N PHE A 193 -9.83 5.62 12.67
CA PHE A 193 -9.10 6.44 13.63
C PHE A 193 -8.50 7.69 12.97
N ASN A 194 -7.93 8.58 13.77
CA ASN A 194 -7.20 9.74 13.31
C ASN A 194 -5.71 9.61 13.58
N SER A 195 -4.87 10.01 12.63
CA SER A 195 -3.42 9.98 12.81
C SER A 195 -2.75 11.28 12.35
N TYR A 196 -1.69 11.62 13.06
CA TYR A 196 -0.95 12.86 12.87
C TYR A 196 0.54 12.61 12.94
N HIS A 197 1.32 13.50 12.33
CA HIS A 197 2.76 13.58 12.52
C HIS A 197 3.19 15.03 12.81
N THR A 198 4.34 15.18 13.44
CA THR A 198 4.85 16.48 13.86
C THR A 198 5.72 17.09 12.79
N ILE A 199 5.28 18.21 12.19
CA ILE A 199 6.05 18.99 11.24
C ILE A 199 6.17 20.42 11.74
N ASN A 200 7.39 20.92 11.89
CA ASN A 200 7.65 22.25 12.41
C ASN A 200 6.90 22.53 13.71
N TYR A 201 6.95 21.59 14.67
CA TYR A 201 6.27 21.65 15.97
C TYR A 201 4.74 21.71 15.91
N LYS A 202 4.13 21.33 14.79
CA LYS A 202 2.67 21.27 14.62
C LYS A 202 2.23 19.88 14.22
N ARG A 203 1.17 19.41 14.85
CA ARG A 203 0.51 18.15 14.45
C ARG A 203 -0.20 18.37 13.12
N LYS A 204 0.06 17.51 12.16
CA LYS A 204 -0.52 17.51 10.82
C LYS A 204 -1.11 16.14 10.51
N PRO A 205 -2.31 16.05 9.93
CA PRO A 205 -2.88 14.78 9.54
C PRO A 205 -1.95 14.00 8.62
N ILE A 206 -1.88 12.69 8.82
CA ILE A 206 -1.23 11.77 7.88
C ILE A 206 -2.23 11.49 6.75
N TYR A 207 -1.79 11.69 5.52
CA TYR A 207 -2.67 11.66 4.35
C TYR A 207 -3.14 10.24 3.96
N HIS A 208 -2.38 9.21 4.28
CA HIS A 208 -2.67 7.80 4.01
C HIS A 208 -2.26 6.91 5.18
N THR A 209 -3.07 5.94 5.50
CA THR A 209 -2.81 4.97 6.59
C THR A 209 -1.57 4.14 6.32
N ASN A 210 -1.31 3.76 5.07
CA ASN A 210 -0.17 2.93 4.69
C ASN A 210 1.20 3.61 4.83
N VAL A 211 1.24 4.90 5.20
CA VAL A 211 2.49 5.59 5.52
C VAL A 211 2.95 5.26 6.94
N MET A 212 1.98 5.06 7.85
CA MET A 212 2.24 4.85 9.27
C MET A 212 2.08 3.41 9.73
N MET A 213 1.51 2.54 8.89
CA MET A 213 1.13 1.18 9.27
C MET A 213 1.35 0.18 8.14
N CYS A 214 1.95 -0.96 8.46
CA CYS A 214 2.07 -2.13 7.58
C CYS A 214 1.48 -3.35 8.28
N MET A 215 0.52 -4.02 7.63
CA MET A 215 -0.10 -5.24 8.13
C MET A 215 0.56 -6.47 7.50
N ALA A 216 1.06 -7.37 8.34
CA ALA A 216 1.54 -8.69 7.97
C ALA A 216 0.68 -9.80 8.60
N ILE A 217 0.88 -11.06 8.19
CA ILE A 217 0.08 -12.17 8.75
C ILE A 217 0.31 -12.35 10.25
N LYS A 218 1.54 -12.22 10.71
CA LYS A 218 1.91 -12.50 12.11
C LYS A 218 2.24 -11.27 12.95
N TYR A 219 2.43 -10.14 12.31
CA TYR A 219 2.82 -8.89 12.98
C TYR A 219 2.21 -7.68 12.29
N CYS A 220 2.25 -6.57 12.99
CA CYS A 220 1.92 -5.25 12.45
C CYS A 220 3.04 -4.27 12.81
N ILE A 221 3.57 -3.57 11.83
CA ILE A 221 4.47 -2.43 12.04
C ILE A 221 3.60 -1.17 12.07
N ILE A 222 3.70 -0.38 13.14
CA ILE A 222 2.81 0.77 13.33
C ILE A 222 3.48 1.88 14.15
N CYS A 223 3.19 3.14 13.79
CA CYS A 223 3.56 4.31 14.57
C CYS A 223 2.42 4.69 15.53
N LEU A 224 2.38 4.11 16.74
CA LEU A 224 1.33 4.38 17.71
C LEU A 224 1.37 5.83 18.24
N ASN A 225 2.55 6.47 18.22
CA ASN A 225 2.69 7.89 18.60
C ASN A 225 2.06 8.88 17.60
N SER A 226 1.66 8.39 16.43
CA SER A 226 0.89 9.17 15.46
C SER A 226 -0.60 9.24 15.81
N ILE A 227 -1.09 8.46 16.77
CA ILE A 227 -2.50 8.42 17.18
C ILE A 227 -2.63 9.19 18.50
N ASP A 228 -3.23 10.39 18.44
CA ASP A 228 -3.31 11.29 19.60
C ASP A 228 -4.44 10.90 20.56
N CYS A 229 -5.54 10.32 20.06
CA CYS A 229 -6.64 9.84 20.89
C CYS A 229 -6.28 8.50 21.55
N ASN A 230 -6.23 8.46 22.87
CA ASN A 230 -5.91 7.26 23.62
C ASN A 230 -6.91 6.13 23.39
N GLU A 231 -8.20 6.44 23.30
CA GLU A 231 -9.24 5.43 23.04
C GLU A 231 -9.08 4.77 21.67
N GLU A 232 -8.80 5.55 20.61
CA GLU A 232 -8.50 5.02 19.27
C GLU A 232 -7.24 4.13 19.29
N LYS A 233 -6.18 4.58 19.99
CA LYS A 233 -4.93 3.85 20.15
C LYS A 233 -5.15 2.51 20.87
N GLU A 234 -5.85 2.51 21.98
CA GLU A 234 -6.18 1.31 22.76
C GLU A 234 -7.03 0.33 21.94
N ASN A 235 -8.00 0.84 21.19
CA ASN A 235 -8.84 0.02 20.31
C ASN A 235 -8.01 -0.68 19.20
N ILE A 236 -7.06 0.01 18.59
CA ILE A 236 -6.16 -0.55 17.58
C ILE A 236 -5.25 -1.63 18.23
N VAL A 237 -4.61 -1.31 19.35
CA VAL A 237 -3.75 -2.25 20.06
C VAL A 237 -4.52 -3.49 20.48
N LYS A 238 -5.72 -3.33 21.02
CA LYS A 238 -6.60 -4.44 21.37
C LYS A 238 -6.95 -5.28 20.14
N SER A 239 -7.39 -4.64 19.06
CA SER A 239 -7.74 -5.33 17.81
C SER A 239 -6.58 -6.18 17.26
N LEU A 240 -5.36 -5.64 17.26
CA LEU A 240 -4.16 -6.35 16.82
C LEU A 240 -3.80 -7.52 17.78
N THR A 241 -3.94 -7.30 19.08
CA THR A 241 -3.63 -8.32 20.11
C THR A 241 -4.64 -9.48 20.08
N ASP A 242 -5.94 -9.17 19.90
CA ASP A 242 -6.99 -10.18 19.77
C ASP A 242 -6.72 -11.08 18.55
N ASP A 243 -6.15 -10.53 17.47
CA ASP A 243 -5.73 -11.25 16.26
C ASP A 243 -4.34 -11.90 16.40
N LYS A 244 -3.74 -11.87 17.58
CA LYS A 244 -2.43 -12.45 17.90
C LYS A 244 -1.28 -11.92 17.02
N LYS A 245 -1.36 -10.64 16.63
CA LYS A 245 -0.29 -9.95 15.90
C LYS A 245 0.81 -9.49 16.88
N GLU A 246 2.08 -9.74 16.57
CA GLU A 246 3.19 -9.07 17.26
C GLU A 246 3.21 -7.59 16.81
N ILE A 247 3.09 -6.66 17.74
CA ILE A 247 3.15 -5.23 17.44
C ILE A 247 4.62 -4.80 17.43
N ILE A 248 5.06 -4.26 16.28
CA ILE A 248 6.38 -3.70 16.07
C ILE A 248 6.21 -2.19 15.94
N GLU A 249 6.46 -1.50 17.04
CA GLU A 249 6.28 -0.05 17.08
C GLU A 249 7.43 0.67 16.38
N ILE A 250 7.11 1.68 15.56
CA ILE A 250 8.06 2.62 14.95
C ILE A 250 7.80 4.03 15.45
N SER A 251 8.85 4.86 15.48
CA SER A 251 8.77 6.26 15.87
C SER A 251 8.31 7.15 14.71
N GLU A 252 7.90 8.40 15.00
CA GLU A 252 7.60 9.40 13.96
C GLU A 252 8.83 9.70 13.09
N SER A 253 10.04 9.69 13.63
CA SER A 253 11.27 9.85 12.83
C SER A 253 11.52 8.69 11.86
N GLN A 254 11.15 7.47 12.24
CA GLN A 254 11.18 6.31 11.35
C GLN A 254 10.05 6.36 10.31
N LEU A 255 8.87 6.85 10.70
CA LEU A 255 7.74 7.08 9.80
C LEU A 255 8.12 8.08 8.69
N GLU A 256 8.83 9.18 8.99
CA GLU A 256 9.35 10.12 8.01
C GLU A 256 10.33 9.49 7.00
N LEU A 257 10.90 8.34 7.35
CA LEU A 257 11.77 7.51 6.49
C LEU A 257 11.01 6.31 5.89
N PHE A 258 9.67 6.38 5.87
CA PHE A 258 8.77 5.38 5.29
C PHE A 258 8.80 4.00 5.95
N ALA A 259 9.18 3.91 7.23
CA ALA A 259 9.19 2.64 7.96
C ALA A 259 7.79 2.02 8.18
N GLY A 260 6.71 2.75 7.96
CA GLY A 260 5.36 2.21 7.90
C GLY A 260 4.93 1.78 6.48
N ASN A 261 5.65 2.25 5.43
CA ASN A 261 5.27 2.01 4.03
C ASN A 261 5.95 0.76 3.45
N MET A 262 5.63 -0.38 4.03
CA MET A 262 6.14 -1.71 3.70
C MET A 262 5.01 -2.62 3.26
N ILE A 263 5.35 -3.75 2.64
CA ILE A 263 4.38 -4.79 2.28
C ILE A 263 4.96 -6.17 2.48
N GLU A 264 4.21 -7.04 3.18
CA GLU A 264 4.46 -8.47 3.22
C GLU A 264 3.81 -9.13 1.99
N LEU A 265 4.61 -9.89 1.25
CA LEU A 265 4.17 -10.71 0.14
C LEU A 265 4.58 -12.15 0.41
N ILE A 266 3.67 -13.09 0.16
CA ILE A 266 3.89 -14.51 0.48
C ILE A 266 3.68 -15.33 -0.79
N ASN A 267 4.58 -16.28 -1.02
CA ASN A 267 4.47 -17.30 -2.06
C ASN A 267 5.01 -18.64 -1.55
N GLU A 268 5.13 -19.62 -2.42
CA GLU A 268 5.65 -20.97 -2.11
C GLU A 268 7.06 -20.98 -1.49
N LYS A 269 7.87 -19.92 -1.74
CA LYS A 269 9.25 -19.79 -1.22
C LYS A 269 9.28 -19.21 0.20
N GLY A 270 8.17 -18.66 0.69
CA GLY A 270 8.06 -18.09 2.02
C GLY A 270 7.46 -16.69 2.07
N SER A 271 7.62 -16.05 3.23
CA SER A 271 7.20 -14.67 3.48
C SER A 271 8.36 -13.70 3.25
N PHE A 272 8.08 -12.61 2.54
CA PHE A 272 9.02 -11.54 2.22
C PHE A 272 8.43 -10.20 2.59
N LEU A 273 9.14 -9.40 3.39
CA LEU A 273 8.76 -8.01 3.66
C LEU A 273 9.57 -7.08 2.75
N PHE A 274 8.87 -6.44 1.82
CA PHE A 274 9.47 -5.47 0.92
C PHE A 274 9.37 -4.06 1.50
N MET A 275 10.49 -3.33 1.49
CA MET A 275 10.59 -1.97 2.01
C MET A 275 11.62 -1.16 1.22
N SER A 276 11.65 0.14 1.48
CA SER A 276 12.71 0.99 0.95
C SER A 276 14.02 0.82 1.72
N LYS A 277 15.13 1.22 1.10
CA LYS A 277 16.43 1.28 1.79
C LYS A 277 16.45 2.36 2.88
N SER A 278 15.66 3.43 2.73
CA SER A 278 15.46 4.46 3.76
C SER A 278 14.80 3.86 5.00
N ALA A 279 13.71 3.13 4.81
CA ALA A 279 12.99 2.43 5.86
C ALA A 279 13.89 1.42 6.58
N TYR A 280 14.54 0.53 5.83
CA TYR A 280 15.44 -0.49 6.40
C TYR A 280 16.55 0.13 7.28
N LYS A 281 17.16 1.21 6.82
CA LYS A 281 18.23 1.89 7.58
C LYS A 281 17.75 2.61 8.83
N SER A 282 16.47 2.90 8.94
CA SER A 282 15.87 3.56 10.10
C SER A 282 15.48 2.60 11.21
N LEU A 283 15.31 1.30 10.89
CA LEU A 283 14.97 0.28 11.86
C LEU A 283 16.15 -0.01 12.79
N ASP A 284 15.85 -0.22 14.06
CA ASP A 284 16.81 -0.72 15.02
C ASP A 284 16.94 -2.26 14.95
N ASN A 285 17.95 -2.81 15.65
CA ASN A 285 18.23 -4.24 15.64
C ASN A 285 17.06 -5.06 16.21
N ASN A 286 16.38 -4.58 17.26
CA ASN A 286 15.25 -5.28 17.86
C ASN A 286 14.05 -5.37 16.89
N GLN A 287 13.77 -4.28 16.14
CA GLN A 287 12.73 -4.27 15.11
C GLN A 287 13.08 -5.22 13.96
N ILE A 288 14.34 -5.21 13.50
CA ILE A 288 14.84 -6.13 12.47
C ILE A 288 14.73 -7.58 12.92
N ASP A 289 15.15 -7.90 14.15
CA ASP A 289 15.08 -9.24 14.72
C ASP A 289 13.65 -9.75 14.83
N LYS A 290 12.72 -8.90 15.28
CA LYS A 290 11.28 -9.24 15.35
C LYS A 290 10.70 -9.55 13.97
N ILE A 291 10.96 -8.71 12.97
CA ILE A 291 10.50 -8.93 11.59
C ILE A 291 11.09 -10.23 11.02
N SER A 292 12.39 -10.46 11.26
CA SER A 292 13.13 -11.59 10.70
C SER A 292 12.70 -12.96 11.25
N LYS A 293 11.94 -13.00 12.38
CA LYS A 293 11.29 -14.22 12.86
C LYS A 293 10.23 -14.73 11.89
N TYR A 294 9.62 -13.85 11.09
CA TYR A 294 8.44 -14.14 10.29
C TYR A 294 8.67 -13.98 8.79
N SER A 295 9.48 -13.00 8.39
CA SER A 295 9.63 -12.61 6.98
C SER A 295 11.08 -12.33 6.62
N THR A 296 11.48 -12.73 5.41
CA THR A 296 12.76 -12.31 4.83
C THR A 296 12.67 -10.86 4.40
N ILE A 297 13.54 -10.01 4.95
CA ILE A 297 13.54 -8.58 4.61
C ILE A 297 14.21 -8.36 3.26
N ILE A 298 13.50 -7.71 2.33
CA ILE A 298 14.00 -7.29 1.02
C ILE A 298 13.86 -5.78 0.90
N TYR A 299 14.98 -5.07 0.72
CA TYR A 299 14.93 -3.62 0.57
C TYR A 299 15.46 -3.14 -0.78
N SER A 300 14.90 -2.03 -1.30
CA SER A 300 15.30 -1.40 -2.55
C SER A 300 15.53 0.11 -2.35
N PRO A 301 16.56 0.71 -2.98
CA PRO A 301 16.67 2.15 -3.02
C PRO A 301 15.57 2.71 -3.93
N VAL A 302 14.74 3.59 -3.38
CA VAL A 302 13.67 4.32 -4.08
C VAL A 302 13.64 5.78 -3.62
N TYR A 303 14.82 6.36 -3.43
CA TYR A 303 15.01 7.69 -2.85
C TYR A 303 14.38 8.82 -3.67
N THR A 304 14.45 8.72 -5.00
CA THR A 304 13.86 9.71 -5.90
C THR A 304 12.34 9.62 -5.85
N ILE A 305 11.81 8.40 -5.84
CA ILE A 305 10.37 8.13 -5.73
C ILE A 305 9.85 8.65 -4.39
N GLU A 306 10.52 8.35 -3.28
CA GLU A 306 10.16 8.85 -1.95
C GLU A 306 10.15 10.38 -1.88
N ASN A 307 11.23 11.02 -2.31
CA ASN A 307 11.37 12.47 -2.18
C ASN A 307 10.44 13.27 -3.10
N CYS A 308 10.20 12.78 -4.32
CA CYS A 308 9.32 13.47 -5.29
C CYS A 308 7.85 13.11 -5.10
N GLY A 309 7.55 11.81 -5.02
CA GLY A 309 6.19 11.31 -4.98
C GLY A 309 5.61 11.30 -3.57
N GLY A 310 6.46 11.24 -2.54
CA GLY A 310 6.01 11.16 -1.14
C GLY A 310 5.27 9.87 -0.82
N GLY A 311 5.52 8.81 -1.61
CA GLY A 311 5.15 7.42 -1.41
C GLY A 311 6.37 6.54 -1.53
N SER A 312 6.29 5.27 -1.11
CA SER A 312 7.41 4.34 -1.10
C SER A 312 6.99 2.96 -1.65
N VAL A 313 7.71 1.91 -1.31
CA VAL A 313 7.57 0.57 -1.90
C VAL A 313 6.13 0.03 -1.83
N ARG A 314 5.41 0.19 -0.71
CA ARG A 314 4.02 -0.27 -0.60
C ARG A 314 3.10 0.40 -1.64
N CYS A 315 3.30 1.69 -1.86
CA CYS A 315 2.48 2.45 -2.79
C CYS A 315 2.67 2.04 -4.26
N MET A 316 3.82 1.45 -4.60
CA MET A 316 4.16 1.03 -5.97
C MET A 316 3.55 -0.32 -6.35
N ILE A 317 2.90 -1.03 -5.42
CA ILE A 317 2.48 -2.43 -5.57
C ILE A 317 0.97 -2.53 -5.40
N ALA A 318 0.29 -3.08 -6.41
CA ALA A 318 -1.08 -3.56 -6.30
C ALA A 318 -1.07 -5.08 -6.40
N GLU A 319 -1.43 -5.75 -5.28
CA GLU A 319 -1.46 -7.21 -5.20
C GLU A 319 -2.65 -7.76 -6.00
N ILE A 320 -2.44 -8.79 -6.81
CA ILE A 320 -3.49 -9.49 -7.56
C ILE A 320 -3.75 -10.83 -6.90
N PHE A 321 -4.99 -11.04 -6.47
CA PHE A 321 -5.51 -12.29 -5.93
C PHE A 321 -6.32 -13.00 -7.02
N ASN A 322 -5.97 -14.25 -7.35
CA ASN A 322 -6.61 -15.07 -8.38
C ASN A 322 -7.43 -16.17 -7.75
#